data_bf56732be28095dfd38705c3911130aa
#
_entry.id   bf56732be28095dfd38705c3911130aa
#
_cell.length_a   1.000
_cell.length_b   1.000
_cell.length_c   1.000
_cell.angle_alpha   90.00
_cell.angle_beta   90.00
_cell.angle_gamma   90.00
#
_symmetry.space_group_name_H-M   'P 1'
#
loop_
_entity.id
_entity.type
_entity.pdbx_description
1 polymer ?
#
loop_
_entity_poly.entity_id
_entity_poly.type
_entity_poly.pdbx_seq_one_letter_code
_entity_poly.pdbx_strand_id
1 'polypeptide(L)'
;IYLYGDMDIEERLTWLDEEYLSHYDANEVEVHSQIQLQKPFDAVVSERRTYPITEDEPEEKHTYLSYNKVVGTVLDRELYQAFSILDYVLVSAPGAPVRQALIDAGIGEDVYGSFEDGMLQPMFSIVAKNADESDQTRFVQIIEETLQKLVKEGLNQDSLLAGINSAEFRFREADYGQFPKGLLYGLQCMESWLFDDTKPFIHLECLDTLQFLREQIKTG
;
A
#
# COMPACT_ATOMS: atom_id res chain seq x y z
N ILE A 1 -12.84 10.81 -16.27
CA ILE A 1 -12.35 10.37 -17.59
C ILE A 1 -10.85 10.66 -17.65
N TYR A 2 -10.07 9.68 -18.03
CA TYR A 2 -8.61 9.77 -18.16
C TYR A 2 -8.20 9.43 -19.58
N LEU A 3 -7.39 10.30 -20.19
CA LEU A 3 -6.84 10.12 -21.53
C LEU A 3 -5.33 10.19 -21.47
N TYR A 4 -4.64 9.28 -22.16
CA TYR A 4 -3.19 9.24 -22.24
C TYR A 4 -2.73 8.74 -23.62
N GLY A 5 -1.76 9.42 -24.21
CA GLY A 5 -1.13 9.02 -25.46
C GLY A 5 -1.12 10.13 -26.50
N ASP A 6 -0.61 9.79 -27.66
CA ASP A 6 -0.57 10.70 -28.82
C ASP A 6 -1.95 10.67 -29.53
N MET A 7 -2.77 11.67 -29.24
CA MET A 7 -4.12 11.81 -29.77
C MET A 7 -4.50 13.29 -29.94
N ASP A 8 -5.45 13.56 -30.84
CA ASP A 8 -6.09 14.87 -30.90
C ASP A 8 -7.05 15.02 -29.72
N ILE A 9 -6.65 15.84 -28.74
CA ILE A 9 -7.42 16.06 -27.52
C ILE A 9 -8.74 16.78 -27.80
N GLU A 10 -8.76 17.74 -28.73
CA GLU A 10 -9.98 18.49 -29.05
C GLU A 10 -11.02 17.58 -29.71
N GLU A 11 -10.60 16.72 -30.65
CA GLU A 11 -11.47 15.70 -31.24
C GLU A 11 -12.05 14.76 -30.18
N ARG A 12 -11.24 14.30 -29.23
CA ARG A 12 -11.69 13.39 -28.16
C ARG A 12 -12.64 14.06 -27.17
N LEU A 13 -12.36 15.31 -26.80
CA LEU A 13 -13.25 16.07 -25.91
C LEU A 13 -14.60 16.35 -26.60
N THR A 14 -14.58 16.74 -27.87
CA THR A 14 -15.80 16.94 -28.66
C THR A 14 -16.62 15.66 -28.72
N TRP A 15 -16.00 14.54 -29.05
CA TRP A 15 -16.68 13.24 -29.09
C TRP A 15 -17.25 12.83 -27.74
N LEU A 16 -16.50 13.05 -26.64
CA LEU A 16 -16.99 12.76 -25.28
C LEU A 16 -18.20 13.63 -24.92
N ASP A 17 -18.19 14.90 -25.29
CA ASP A 17 -19.32 15.81 -25.05
C ASP A 17 -20.54 15.40 -25.84
N GLU A 18 -20.39 15.22 -27.15
CA GLU A 18 -21.48 14.89 -28.06
C GLU A 18 -22.14 13.53 -27.77
N GLU A 19 -21.32 12.50 -27.50
CA GLU A 19 -21.81 11.13 -27.33
C GLU A 19 -22.22 10.77 -25.90
N TYR A 20 -21.71 11.50 -24.88
CA TYR A 20 -21.96 11.14 -23.48
C TYR A 20 -22.38 12.32 -22.62
N LEU A 21 -21.55 13.37 -22.46
CA LEU A 21 -21.74 14.36 -21.42
C LEU A 21 -22.94 15.27 -21.66
N SER A 22 -23.21 15.64 -22.92
CA SER A 22 -24.37 16.47 -23.30
C SER A 22 -25.73 15.84 -22.99
N HIS A 23 -25.77 14.52 -22.72
CA HIS A 23 -27.00 13.82 -22.35
C HIS A 23 -27.34 13.92 -20.86
N TYR A 24 -26.47 14.52 -20.05
CA TYR A 24 -26.65 14.64 -18.60
C TYR A 24 -26.65 16.11 -18.18
N ASP A 25 -27.57 16.47 -17.30
CA ASP A 25 -27.56 17.78 -16.62
C ASP A 25 -26.89 17.61 -15.24
N ALA A 26 -25.90 18.44 -14.93
CA ALA A 26 -25.18 18.43 -13.67
C ALA A 26 -26.07 18.57 -12.42
N ASN A 27 -27.26 19.14 -12.58
CA ASN A 27 -28.21 19.40 -11.48
C ASN A 27 -29.23 18.26 -11.27
N GLU A 28 -29.27 17.26 -12.14
CA GLU A 28 -30.33 16.23 -12.10
C GLU A 28 -29.97 15.00 -11.25
N VAL A 29 -28.71 14.81 -10.90
CA VAL A 29 -28.25 13.60 -10.17
C VAL A 29 -27.52 13.99 -8.90
N GLU A 30 -28.16 13.75 -7.76
CA GLU A 30 -27.47 13.78 -6.47
C GLU A 30 -26.69 12.48 -6.30
N VAL A 31 -25.36 12.57 -6.45
CA VAL A 31 -24.48 11.39 -6.39
C VAL A 31 -24.04 11.15 -4.96
N HIS A 32 -24.53 10.08 -4.35
CA HIS A 32 -24.13 9.64 -3.00
C HIS A 32 -23.05 8.54 -3.05
N SER A 33 -22.04 8.72 -3.90
CA SER A 33 -20.97 7.72 -4.10
C SER A 33 -19.72 7.97 -3.28
N GLN A 34 -19.68 9.00 -2.45
CA GLN A 34 -18.50 9.31 -1.64
C GLN A 34 -18.23 8.24 -0.59
N ILE A 35 -17.02 7.69 -0.61
CA ILE A 35 -16.55 6.75 0.40
C ILE A 35 -16.26 7.53 1.69
N GLN A 36 -16.93 7.12 2.78
CA GLN A 36 -16.72 7.70 4.09
C GLN A 36 -15.56 7.02 4.82
N LEU A 37 -14.85 7.81 5.63
CA LEU A 37 -13.81 7.25 6.48
C LEU A 37 -14.40 6.23 7.47
N GLN A 38 -13.79 5.05 7.53
CA GLN A 38 -14.07 4.08 8.58
C GLN A 38 -13.58 4.64 9.92
N LYS A 39 -14.46 4.70 10.89
CA LYS A 39 -14.08 5.09 12.26
C LYS A 39 -13.13 4.03 12.84
N PRO A 40 -12.14 4.46 13.65
CA PRO A 40 -11.31 3.52 14.38
C PRO A 40 -12.15 2.54 15.20
N PHE A 41 -11.71 1.30 15.26
CA PHE A 41 -12.31 0.32 16.16
C PHE A 41 -11.97 0.68 17.62
N ASP A 42 -12.93 0.44 18.55
CA ASP A 42 -12.73 0.71 19.97
C ASP A 42 -11.67 -0.22 20.61
N ALA A 43 -11.46 -1.38 20.01
CA ALA A 43 -10.47 -2.37 20.43
C ALA A 43 -9.90 -3.12 19.23
N VAL A 44 -8.82 -3.85 19.45
CA VAL A 44 -8.25 -4.75 18.43
C VAL A 44 -9.30 -5.81 18.06
N VAL A 45 -9.59 -5.91 16.77
CA VAL A 45 -10.49 -6.93 16.20
C VAL A 45 -9.64 -8.13 15.80
N SER A 46 -10.01 -9.31 16.30
CA SER A 46 -9.41 -10.58 15.89
C SER A 46 -10.48 -11.43 15.21
N GLU A 47 -10.18 -11.87 13.99
CA GLU A 47 -11.07 -12.73 13.22
C GLU A 47 -10.38 -14.02 12.82
N ARG A 48 -11.15 -15.08 12.74
CA ARG A 48 -10.74 -16.38 12.21
C ARG A 48 -11.57 -16.69 10.98
N ARG A 49 -10.90 -17.05 9.89
CA ARG A 49 -11.54 -17.50 8.65
C ARG A 49 -10.93 -18.82 8.22
N THR A 50 -11.73 -19.70 7.66
CA THR A 50 -11.27 -20.94 7.06
C THR A 50 -11.17 -20.80 5.54
N TYR A 51 -10.21 -21.49 4.95
CA TYR A 51 -10.06 -21.57 3.49
C TYR A 51 -9.89 -23.05 3.08
N PRO A 52 -10.26 -23.42 1.86
CA PRO A 52 -10.13 -24.79 1.39
C PRO A 52 -8.67 -25.15 1.12
N ILE A 53 -8.28 -26.35 1.49
CA ILE A 53 -7.03 -27.03 1.12
C ILE A 53 -7.37 -28.31 0.36
N THR A 54 -6.39 -28.91 -0.32
CA THR A 54 -6.59 -30.19 -1.00
C THR A 54 -6.59 -31.36 0.00
N GLU A 55 -7.23 -32.47 -0.36
CA GLU A 55 -7.34 -33.64 0.53
C GLU A 55 -5.98 -34.26 0.90
N ASP A 56 -4.96 -34.05 0.07
CA ASP A 56 -3.60 -34.58 0.24
C ASP A 56 -2.71 -33.65 1.11
N GLU A 57 -3.17 -32.43 1.42
CA GLU A 57 -2.42 -31.49 2.23
C GLU A 57 -2.70 -31.70 3.72
N PRO A 58 -1.64 -31.76 4.57
CA PRO A 58 -1.86 -31.83 6.02
C PRO A 58 -2.48 -30.53 6.52
N GLU A 59 -3.39 -30.61 7.50
CA GLU A 59 -3.97 -29.42 8.13
C GLU A 59 -2.96 -28.63 8.98
N GLU A 60 -1.92 -29.30 9.43
CA GLU A 60 -0.84 -28.71 10.24
C GLU A 60 -0.01 -27.74 9.40
N LYS A 61 0.38 -26.60 10.00
CA LYS A 61 1.18 -25.55 9.34
C LYS A 61 0.58 -24.98 8.05
N HIS A 62 -0.74 -24.92 7.98
CA HIS A 62 -1.46 -24.29 6.87
C HIS A 62 -2.19 -23.00 7.28
N THR A 63 -1.83 -22.42 8.41
CA THR A 63 -2.43 -21.18 8.90
C THR A 63 -1.67 -19.96 8.32
N TYR A 64 -2.44 -18.97 7.89
CA TYR A 64 -1.96 -17.62 7.64
C TYR A 64 -2.24 -16.76 8.86
N LEU A 65 -1.21 -16.22 9.49
CA LEU A 65 -1.35 -15.22 10.54
C LEU A 65 -1.15 -13.84 9.91
N SER A 66 -2.09 -12.93 10.13
CA SER A 66 -2.04 -11.58 9.54
C SER A 66 -2.20 -10.52 10.62
N TYR A 67 -1.29 -9.55 10.64
CA TYR A 67 -1.32 -8.35 11.46
C TYR A 67 -1.57 -7.15 10.55
N ASN A 68 -2.70 -6.46 10.73
CA ASN A 68 -3.17 -5.42 9.82
C ASN A 68 -3.37 -4.10 10.57
N LYS A 69 -2.91 -3.00 9.99
CA LYS A 69 -3.11 -1.63 10.50
C LYS A 69 -3.55 -0.70 9.39
N VAL A 70 -4.59 0.06 9.64
CA VAL A 70 -4.97 1.19 8.80
C VAL A 70 -4.04 2.34 9.09
N VAL A 71 -3.51 2.99 8.05
CA VAL A 71 -2.48 4.03 8.15
C VAL A 71 -2.90 5.29 7.40
N GLY A 72 -3.49 6.22 8.12
CA GLY A 72 -3.88 7.52 7.58
C GLY A 72 -4.86 7.45 6.42
N THR A 73 -4.63 8.29 5.42
CA THR A 73 -5.39 8.31 4.16
C THR A 73 -4.44 8.38 2.96
N VAL A 74 -4.90 7.87 1.83
CA VAL A 74 -4.18 7.95 0.55
C VAL A 74 -3.95 9.40 0.08
N LEU A 75 -4.69 10.37 0.62
CA LEU A 75 -4.54 11.79 0.32
C LEU A 75 -3.35 12.46 1.01
N ASP A 76 -2.70 11.77 1.95
CA ASP A 76 -1.42 12.15 2.55
C ASP A 76 -0.28 11.47 1.79
N ARG A 77 0.27 12.16 0.78
CA ARG A 77 1.30 11.62 -0.10
C ARG A 77 2.60 11.26 0.61
N GLU A 78 2.93 11.98 1.68
CA GLU A 78 4.17 11.76 2.44
C GLU A 78 4.05 10.47 3.26
N LEU A 79 2.94 10.30 3.96
CA LEU A 79 2.63 9.10 4.72
C LEU A 79 2.50 7.87 3.79
N TYR A 80 1.79 8.03 2.68
CA TYR A 80 1.66 7.00 1.64
C TYR A 80 3.02 6.50 1.16
N GLN A 81 3.90 7.42 0.75
CA GLN A 81 5.22 7.05 0.25
C GLN A 81 6.12 6.50 1.36
N ALA A 82 6.01 7.02 2.58
CA ALA A 82 6.75 6.52 3.73
C ALA A 82 6.39 5.07 4.05
N PHE A 83 5.10 4.70 4.04
CA PHE A 83 4.68 3.32 4.30
C PHE A 83 5.07 2.35 3.19
N SER A 84 5.10 2.77 1.93
CA SER A 84 5.66 1.97 0.84
C SER A 84 7.15 1.63 1.06
N ILE A 85 7.93 2.60 1.59
CA ILE A 85 9.34 2.39 1.94
C ILE A 85 9.47 1.54 3.20
N LEU A 86 8.62 1.78 4.22
CA LEU A 86 8.63 1.01 5.47
C LEU A 86 8.30 -0.47 5.25
N ASP A 87 7.40 -0.81 4.32
CA ASP A 87 7.17 -2.20 3.94
C ASP A 87 8.48 -2.88 3.53
N TYR A 88 9.24 -2.23 2.64
CA TYR A 88 10.53 -2.74 2.21
C TYR A 88 11.50 -2.90 3.37
N VAL A 89 11.67 -1.88 4.20
CA VAL A 89 12.67 -1.84 5.28
C VAL A 89 12.34 -2.79 6.42
N LEU A 90 11.06 -2.93 6.77
CA LEU A 90 10.62 -3.71 7.92
C LEU A 90 10.45 -5.19 7.62
N VAL A 91 10.03 -5.52 6.39
CA VAL A 91 9.56 -6.89 6.05
C VAL A 91 10.19 -7.43 4.78
N SER A 92 10.21 -6.67 3.67
CA SER A 92 10.49 -7.22 2.34
C SER A 92 11.98 -7.31 2.00
N ALA A 93 12.82 -6.43 2.57
CA ALA A 93 14.27 -6.45 2.31
C ALA A 93 14.96 -7.67 2.93
N PRO A 94 16.09 -8.14 2.35
CA PRO A 94 16.92 -9.15 2.99
C PRO A 94 17.38 -8.71 4.39
N GLY A 95 17.13 -9.54 5.41
CA GLY A 95 17.46 -9.22 6.80
C GLY A 95 16.56 -8.15 7.45
N ALA A 96 15.42 -7.86 6.86
CA ALA A 96 14.44 -6.95 7.42
C ALA A 96 14.02 -7.37 8.84
N PRO A 97 14.01 -6.44 9.81
CA PRO A 97 13.99 -6.76 11.23
C PRO A 97 12.74 -7.53 11.68
N VAL A 98 11.57 -7.19 11.18
CA VAL A 98 10.33 -7.87 11.55
C VAL A 98 10.28 -9.27 10.95
N ARG A 99 10.61 -9.39 9.66
CA ARG A 99 10.70 -10.70 9.00
C ARG A 99 11.70 -11.60 9.70
N GLN A 100 12.90 -11.10 10.00
CA GLN A 100 13.95 -11.87 10.64
C GLN A 100 13.53 -12.34 12.04
N ALA A 101 12.92 -11.47 12.84
CA ALA A 101 12.46 -11.82 14.17
C ALA A 101 11.39 -12.94 14.16
N LEU A 102 10.49 -12.93 13.20
CA LEU A 102 9.47 -13.97 13.04
C LEU A 102 10.10 -15.30 12.56
N ILE A 103 11.01 -15.26 11.60
CA ILE A 103 11.70 -16.44 11.10
C ILE A 103 12.58 -17.07 12.21
N ASP A 104 13.33 -16.28 12.97
CA ASP A 104 14.16 -16.75 14.09
C ASP A 104 13.31 -17.36 15.20
N ALA A 105 12.08 -16.91 15.37
CA ALA A 105 11.12 -17.47 16.30
C ALA A 105 10.44 -18.74 15.76
N GLY A 106 10.64 -19.12 14.52
CA GLY A 106 10.03 -20.28 13.87
C GLY A 106 8.56 -20.07 13.54
N ILE A 107 8.10 -18.84 13.38
CA ILE A 107 6.71 -18.51 13.05
C ILE A 107 6.56 -18.43 11.54
N GLY A 108 5.83 -19.39 10.98
CA GLY A 108 5.61 -19.53 9.56
C GLY A 108 6.86 -20.01 8.80
N GLU A 109 6.64 -20.46 7.58
CA GLU A 109 7.70 -20.84 6.65
C GLU A 109 8.14 -19.66 5.79
N ASP A 110 7.24 -18.68 5.57
CA ASP A 110 7.53 -17.43 4.89
C ASP A 110 6.80 -16.27 5.57
N VAL A 111 7.44 -15.09 5.53
CA VAL A 111 6.89 -13.86 6.08
C VAL A 111 7.02 -12.76 5.02
N TYR A 112 5.94 -12.08 4.73
CA TYR A 112 5.92 -10.97 3.79
C TYR A 112 5.09 -9.80 4.30
N GLY A 113 5.39 -8.61 3.79
CA GLY A 113 4.62 -7.41 4.01
C GLY A 113 3.73 -7.10 2.81
N SER A 114 2.71 -6.29 3.04
CA SER A 114 1.86 -5.71 2.00
C SER A 114 1.42 -4.33 2.43
N PHE A 115 1.49 -3.39 1.53
CA PHE A 115 0.89 -2.07 1.68
C PHE A 115 -0.19 -1.90 0.61
N GLU A 116 -1.45 -2.10 1.04
CA GLU A 116 -2.63 -1.95 0.19
C GLU A 116 -3.01 -0.47 0.11
N ASP A 117 -2.58 0.18 -0.95
CA ASP A 117 -2.63 1.63 -1.13
C ASP A 117 -3.75 2.12 -2.07
N GLY A 118 -4.44 1.23 -2.76
CA GLY A 118 -5.56 1.54 -3.66
C GLY A 118 -6.89 1.90 -2.98
N MET A 119 -6.88 2.24 -1.69
CA MET A 119 -8.06 2.56 -0.88
C MET A 119 -7.92 3.91 -0.22
N LEU A 120 -9.07 4.57 0.11
CA LEU A 120 -9.05 5.85 0.84
C LEU A 120 -8.23 5.78 2.14
N GLN A 121 -8.33 4.67 2.87
CA GLN A 121 -7.54 4.39 4.07
C GLN A 121 -6.64 3.18 3.80
N PRO A 122 -5.38 3.42 3.41
CA PRO A 122 -4.42 2.36 3.14
C PRO A 122 -4.22 1.42 4.33
N MET A 123 -3.89 0.18 4.05
CA MET A 123 -3.65 -0.84 5.06
C MET A 123 -2.24 -1.42 4.93
N PHE A 124 -1.51 -1.36 6.03
CA PHE A 124 -0.23 -2.05 6.16
C PHE A 124 -0.43 -3.40 6.82
N SER A 125 0.10 -4.45 6.21
CA SER A 125 -0.07 -5.82 6.65
C SER A 125 1.26 -6.56 6.77
N ILE A 126 1.36 -7.41 7.78
CA ILE A 126 2.45 -8.38 7.95
C ILE A 126 1.81 -9.75 8.03
N VAL A 127 2.25 -10.66 7.16
CA VAL A 127 1.67 -11.99 7.03
C VAL A 127 2.74 -13.06 7.23
N ALA A 128 2.48 -14.02 8.13
CA ALA A 128 3.23 -15.26 8.22
C ALA A 128 2.41 -16.38 7.57
N LYS A 129 3.01 -17.01 6.55
CA LYS A 129 2.43 -18.12 5.80
C LYS A 129 2.91 -19.45 6.37
N ASN A 130 2.06 -20.46 6.34
CA ASN A 130 2.34 -21.79 6.82
C ASN A 130 2.80 -21.81 8.29
N ALA A 131 2.09 -21.06 9.15
CA ALA A 131 2.27 -20.99 10.58
C ALA A 131 1.36 -21.97 11.29
N ASP A 132 1.59 -22.18 12.58
CA ASP A 132 0.64 -22.87 13.46
C ASP A 132 -0.37 -21.86 14.03
N GLU A 133 -1.63 -22.26 14.15
CA GLU A 133 -2.67 -21.40 14.72
C GLU A 133 -2.34 -20.99 16.17
N SER A 134 -1.69 -21.86 16.92
CA SER A 134 -1.24 -21.61 18.30
C SER A 134 -0.23 -20.47 18.44
N ASP A 135 0.45 -20.10 17.35
CA ASP A 135 1.44 -19.02 17.32
C ASP A 135 0.83 -17.62 17.24
N GLN A 136 -0.49 -17.47 17.12
CA GLN A 136 -1.16 -16.18 16.93
C GLN A 136 -0.71 -15.11 17.95
N THR A 137 -0.74 -15.45 19.24
CA THR A 137 -0.36 -14.50 20.32
C THR A 137 1.11 -14.13 20.23
N ARG A 138 1.97 -15.11 19.98
CA ARG A 138 3.42 -14.92 19.87
C ARG A 138 3.79 -14.11 18.62
N PHE A 139 3.09 -14.33 17.51
CA PHE A 139 3.23 -13.58 16.27
C PHE A 139 3.00 -12.08 16.50
N VAL A 140 1.87 -11.71 17.11
CA VAL A 140 1.56 -10.30 17.41
C VAL A 140 2.58 -9.71 18.39
N GLN A 141 2.95 -10.44 19.44
CA GLN A 141 3.91 -10.00 20.44
C GLN A 141 5.28 -9.67 19.81
N ILE A 142 5.81 -10.57 18.98
CA ILE A 142 7.12 -10.36 18.31
C ILE A 142 7.09 -9.13 17.41
N ILE A 143 6.01 -8.93 16.64
CA ILE A 143 5.86 -7.75 15.79
C ILE A 143 5.89 -6.48 16.65
N GLU A 144 5.06 -6.41 17.68
CA GLU A 144 4.96 -5.23 18.52
C GLU A 144 6.25 -4.93 19.29
N GLU A 145 6.90 -5.95 19.86
CA GLU A 145 8.19 -5.79 20.54
C GLU A 145 9.28 -5.31 19.58
N THR A 146 9.32 -5.87 18.35
CA THR A 146 10.27 -5.45 17.33
C THR A 146 10.03 -4.02 16.90
N LEU A 147 8.79 -3.63 16.63
CA LEU A 147 8.44 -2.26 16.27
C LEU A 147 8.77 -1.26 17.41
N GLN A 148 8.45 -1.62 18.67
CA GLN A 148 8.79 -0.79 19.83
C GLN A 148 10.32 -0.63 19.99
N LYS A 149 11.09 -1.67 19.74
CA LYS A 149 12.55 -1.60 19.73
C LYS A 149 13.04 -0.63 18.65
N LEU A 150 12.53 -0.75 17.43
CA LEU A 150 12.91 0.11 16.31
C LEU A 150 12.55 1.59 16.55
N VAL A 151 11.42 1.85 17.23
CA VAL A 151 11.05 3.22 17.62
C VAL A 151 12.06 3.82 18.61
N LYS A 152 12.64 3.00 19.51
CA LYS A 152 13.63 3.47 20.51
C LYS A 152 15.04 3.59 19.96
N GLU A 153 15.45 2.65 19.11
CA GLU A 153 16.81 2.54 18.61
C GLU A 153 17.01 3.24 17.26
N GLY A 154 15.93 3.57 16.58
CA GLY A 154 15.91 4.06 15.20
C GLY A 154 15.97 2.94 14.18
N LEU A 155 15.62 3.28 12.94
CA LEU A 155 15.76 2.41 11.78
C LEU A 155 17.17 2.54 11.20
N ASN A 156 17.65 1.47 10.56
CA ASN A 156 18.91 1.51 9.86
C ASN A 156 18.84 2.50 8.68
N GLN A 157 19.67 3.53 8.72
CA GLN A 157 19.66 4.61 7.71
C GLN A 157 20.02 4.11 6.30
N ASP A 158 20.94 3.15 6.18
CA ASP A 158 21.32 2.59 4.88
C ASP A 158 20.17 1.82 4.26
N SER A 159 19.38 1.10 5.08
CA SER A 159 18.18 0.39 4.63
C SER A 159 17.09 1.36 4.17
N LEU A 160 16.88 2.47 4.90
CA LEU A 160 15.94 3.51 4.50
C LEU A 160 16.35 4.17 3.18
N LEU A 161 17.62 4.51 3.03
CA LEU A 161 18.16 5.08 1.79
C LEU A 161 18.07 4.08 0.62
N ALA A 162 18.31 2.80 0.87
CA ALA A 162 18.13 1.75 -0.13
C ALA A 162 16.66 1.64 -0.58
N GLY A 163 15.71 1.71 0.36
CA GLY A 163 14.28 1.74 0.06
C GLY A 163 13.89 2.94 -0.81
N ILE A 164 14.34 4.14 -0.43
CA ILE A 164 14.11 5.36 -1.23
C ILE A 164 14.73 5.23 -2.63
N ASN A 165 15.97 4.78 -2.72
CA ASN A 165 16.66 4.62 -4.02
C ASN A 165 15.93 3.60 -4.90
N SER A 166 15.45 2.50 -4.34
CA SER A 166 14.67 1.49 -5.05
C SER A 166 13.33 2.04 -5.56
N ALA A 167 12.63 2.84 -4.75
CA ALA A 167 11.38 3.49 -5.13
C ALA A 167 11.62 4.52 -6.25
N GLU A 168 12.66 5.37 -6.11
CA GLU A 168 13.03 6.36 -7.12
C GLU A 168 13.42 5.70 -8.45
N PHE A 169 14.19 4.63 -8.40
CA PHE A 169 14.61 3.89 -9.59
C PHE A 169 13.40 3.33 -10.34
N ARG A 170 12.51 2.63 -9.64
CA ARG A 170 11.28 2.09 -10.23
C ARG A 170 10.42 3.18 -10.88
N PHE A 171 10.27 4.31 -10.21
CA PHE A 171 9.49 5.43 -10.74
C PHE A 171 10.14 6.04 -12.00
N ARG A 172 11.47 6.22 -12.01
CA ARG A 172 12.20 6.80 -13.16
C ARG A 172 12.25 5.86 -14.35
N GLU A 173 12.47 4.59 -14.14
CA GLU A 173 12.45 3.61 -15.22
C GLU A 173 11.06 3.46 -15.83
N ALA A 174 10.02 3.53 -14.98
CA ALA A 174 8.65 3.33 -15.38
C ALA A 174 8.49 2.11 -16.31
N ASP A 175 9.22 1.04 -15.98
CA ASP A 175 9.11 -0.25 -16.64
C ASP A 175 8.05 -1.09 -15.93
N TYR A 176 6.91 -1.14 -16.53
CA TYR A 176 5.74 -1.89 -16.02
C TYR A 176 5.54 -3.22 -16.76
N GLY A 177 6.60 -3.73 -17.41
CA GLY A 177 6.57 -4.97 -18.17
C GLY A 177 5.56 -4.93 -19.30
N GLN A 178 4.53 -5.76 -19.22
CA GLN A 178 3.50 -5.87 -20.27
C GLN A 178 2.40 -4.80 -20.18
N PHE A 179 2.35 -4.01 -19.11
CA PHE A 179 1.30 -3.00 -18.93
C PHE A 179 1.69 -1.68 -19.61
N PRO A 180 0.76 -1.05 -20.37
CA PRO A 180 0.99 0.28 -20.93
C PRO A 180 1.24 1.33 -19.84
N LYS A 181 2.26 2.16 -19.98
CA LYS A 181 2.59 3.22 -19.01
C LYS A 181 1.40 4.11 -18.69
N GLY A 182 0.63 4.50 -19.70
CA GLY A 182 -0.55 5.34 -19.51
C GLY A 182 -1.60 4.70 -18.62
N LEU A 183 -1.79 3.39 -18.72
CA LEU A 183 -2.71 2.67 -17.83
C LEU A 183 -2.25 2.80 -16.37
N LEU A 184 -0.97 2.56 -16.09
CA LEU A 184 -0.44 2.60 -14.73
C LEU A 184 -0.47 4.03 -14.16
N TYR A 185 -0.14 5.05 -14.95
CA TYR A 185 -0.29 6.44 -14.53
C TYR A 185 -1.76 6.82 -14.28
N GLY A 186 -2.68 6.30 -15.10
CA GLY A 186 -4.11 6.49 -14.87
C GLY A 186 -4.58 5.87 -13.56
N LEU A 187 -4.13 4.66 -13.24
CA LEU A 187 -4.43 4.01 -11.96
C LEU A 187 -3.87 4.81 -10.79
N GLN A 188 -2.62 5.28 -10.86
CA GLN A 188 -2.04 6.15 -9.84
C GLN A 188 -2.80 7.46 -9.65
N CYS A 189 -3.29 8.08 -10.72
CA CYS A 189 -4.17 9.25 -10.61
C CYS A 189 -5.46 8.87 -9.85
N MET A 190 -6.06 7.72 -10.14
CA MET A 190 -7.31 7.28 -9.52
C MET A 190 -7.15 7.00 -8.02
N GLU A 191 -5.97 6.63 -7.52
CA GLU A 191 -5.71 6.39 -6.10
C GLU A 191 -6.00 7.61 -5.21
N SER A 192 -5.95 8.82 -5.75
CA SER A 192 -6.32 10.05 -5.04
C SER A 192 -7.55 10.73 -5.62
N TRP A 193 -7.66 10.77 -6.94
CA TRP A 193 -8.72 11.50 -7.62
C TRP A 193 -10.13 10.98 -7.32
N LEU A 194 -10.29 9.68 -7.09
CA LEU A 194 -11.57 9.10 -6.69
C LEU A 194 -12.09 9.62 -5.34
N PHE A 195 -11.21 10.17 -4.52
CA PHE A 195 -11.52 10.62 -3.16
C PHE A 195 -11.46 12.14 -3.00
N ASP A 196 -10.70 12.84 -3.86
CA ASP A 196 -10.57 14.30 -3.84
C ASP A 196 -10.31 14.83 -5.26
N ASP A 197 -11.31 15.46 -5.84
CA ASP A 197 -11.24 16.01 -7.20
C ASP A 197 -10.15 17.07 -7.39
N THR A 198 -9.67 17.66 -6.30
CA THR A 198 -8.60 18.68 -6.35
C THR A 198 -7.19 18.07 -6.36
N LYS A 199 -7.07 16.74 -6.17
CA LYS A 199 -5.79 16.05 -6.00
C LYS A 199 -5.55 14.91 -7.00
N PRO A 200 -5.75 15.10 -8.32
CA PRO A 200 -5.64 14.01 -9.29
C PRO A 200 -4.20 13.50 -9.50
N PHE A 201 -3.18 14.29 -9.16
CA PHE A 201 -1.79 14.01 -9.56
C PHE A 201 -0.81 13.85 -8.39
N ILE A 202 -1.27 13.85 -7.14
CA ILE A 202 -0.37 13.85 -5.98
C ILE A 202 0.56 12.64 -5.93
N HIS A 203 0.15 11.49 -6.45
CA HIS A 203 0.98 10.28 -6.50
C HIS A 203 1.94 10.26 -7.70
N LEU A 204 1.72 11.09 -8.73
CA LEU A 204 2.68 11.30 -9.81
C LEU A 204 3.83 12.25 -9.41
N GLU A 205 3.67 13.01 -8.32
CA GLU A 205 4.71 13.88 -7.74
C GLU A 205 5.67 13.12 -6.79
N CYS A 206 5.86 11.83 -7.04
CA CYS A 206 6.63 10.90 -6.21
C CYS A 206 8.06 11.39 -5.93
N LEU A 207 8.74 11.99 -6.91
CA LEU A 207 10.14 12.42 -6.77
C LEU A 207 10.33 13.50 -5.70
N ASP A 208 9.40 14.46 -5.61
CA ASP A 208 9.45 15.52 -4.62
C ASP A 208 9.25 14.95 -3.22
N THR A 209 8.32 14.00 -3.08
CA THR A 209 8.05 13.30 -1.84
C THR A 209 9.26 12.45 -1.39
N LEU A 210 9.89 11.72 -2.31
CA LEU A 210 11.10 10.94 -2.02
C LEU A 210 12.27 11.86 -1.60
N GLN A 211 12.42 13.03 -2.23
CA GLN A 211 13.43 14.00 -1.84
C GLN A 211 13.15 14.53 -0.41
N PHE A 212 11.91 14.87 -0.11
CA PHE A 212 11.51 15.26 1.25
C PHE A 212 11.84 14.17 2.28
N LEU A 213 11.45 12.92 2.05
CA LEU A 213 11.75 11.81 2.96
C LEU A 213 13.26 11.57 3.12
N ARG A 214 14.03 11.74 2.06
CA ARG A 214 15.51 11.65 2.11
C ARG A 214 16.13 12.71 3.03
N GLU A 215 15.55 13.90 3.06
CA GLU A 215 16.01 14.98 3.95
C GLU A 215 15.60 14.70 5.40
N GLN A 216 14.40 14.18 5.63
CA GLN A 216 13.97 13.77 6.97
C GLN A 216 14.91 12.72 7.59
N ILE A 217 15.35 11.73 6.83
CA ILE A 217 16.29 10.70 7.30
C ILE A 217 17.64 11.29 7.73
N LYS A 218 18.07 12.39 7.13
CA LYS A 218 19.35 13.05 7.46
C LYS A 218 19.27 13.88 8.75
N THR A 219 18.09 14.35 9.08
CA THR A 219 17.86 15.25 10.23
C THR A 219 17.50 14.50 11.51
N GLY A 220 17.20 13.19 11.46
CA GLY A 220 16.86 12.32 12.59
C GLY A 220 15.38 12.30 12.84
#